data_e49b49db991022126713459a0512d2d1
#
_entry.id   e49b49db991022126713459a0512d2d1
#
_cell.length_a   1.000
_cell.length_b   1.000
_cell.length_c   1.000
_cell.angle_alpha   90.00
_cell.angle_beta   90.00
_cell.angle_gamma   90.00
#
_symmetry.space_group_name_H-M   'P 1'
#
loop_
_entity.id
_entity.type
_entity.pdbx_description
1 polymer ?
#
loop_
_entity_poly.entity_id
_entity_poly.type
_entity_poly.pdbx_seq_one_letter_code
_entity_poly.pdbx_strand_id
1 'polypeptide(L)'
;KDASATAIYGSRAANGVVLITTKRGKEGRTVVSYSGSYSIQQYTDNYDVYNLKEWMNAMNTATWDLWMYENNVYPYGNRTLQEAIDSPKNGVAYKLSFTDKQIAAAGEGTDWLDLITRNGSVQQHNVSVQGGSKNTNFMMSLNYYDNRGIIENSGMKRYSAKINVDQVINKYFKTGVNITASRIANDNTQLGAEEYEKSGMIRAAVQMNPNIPAQDEDGNYPVNPQ
;
A
#
# COMPACT_ATOMS: atom_id res chain seq x y z
N LYS A 1 24.96 17.30 9.52
CA LYS A 1 26.30 17.72 9.99
C LYS A 1 27.34 16.79 9.36
N ASP A 2 28.47 17.35 8.99
CA ASP A 2 29.58 16.74 8.27
C ASP A 2 30.55 15.91 9.15
N ALA A 3 31.69 15.52 8.60
CA ALA A 3 32.70 14.69 9.25
C ALA A 3 33.15 15.17 10.65
N SER A 4 33.06 16.47 10.96
CA SER A 4 33.42 16.98 12.28
C SER A 4 32.46 16.52 13.38
N ALA A 5 31.23 16.16 13.03
CA ALA A 5 30.25 15.61 13.97
C ALA A 5 30.53 14.14 14.32
N THR A 6 31.27 13.41 13.49
CA THR A 6 31.62 12.01 13.75
C THR A 6 32.52 11.85 14.98
N ALA A 7 33.33 12.86 15.28
CA ALA A 7 34.20 12.87 16.46
C ALA A 7 33.40 12.79 17.79
N ILE A 8 32.17 13.36 17.80
CA ILE A 8 31.31 13.39 19.00
C ILE A 8 30.40 12.15 19.07
N TYR A 9 29.97 11.59 17.91
CA TYR A 9 28.98 10.53 17.83
C TYR A 9 29.56 9.16 17.47
N GLY A 10 30.90 9.08 17.27
CA GLY A 10 31.62 7.84 17.01
C GLY A 10 31.35 7.23 15.64
N SER A 11 31.68 5.95 15.48
CA SER A 11 31.56 5.21 14.19
C SER A 11 30.14 5.14 13.63
N ARG A 12 29.12 5.26 14.47
CA ARG A 12 27.71 5.30 14.04
C ARG A 12 27.35 6.54 13.21
N ALA A 13 28.20 7.56 13.22
CA ALA A 13 27.99 8.80 12.49
C ALA A 13 28.71 8.83 11.13
N ALA A 14 29.28 7.70 10.65
CA ALA A 14 30.00 7.63 9.38
C ALA A 14 29.16 8.09 8.18
N ASN A 15 27.85 7.85 8.22
CA ASN A 15 26.88 8.26 7.19
C ASN A 15 26.20 9.61 7.48
N GLY A 16 26.75 10.40 8.40
CA GLY A 16 26.19 11.68 8.83
C GLY A 16 25.31 11.58 10.07
N VAL A 17 25.02 12.74 10.66
CA VAL A 17 24.19 12.86 11.87
C VAL A 17 23.04 13.83 11.64
N VAL A 18 21.82 13.34 11.88
CA VAL A 18 20.60 14.17 11.94
C VAL A 18 20.32 14.49 13.40
N LEU A 19 20.52 15.74 13.77
CA LEU A 19 20.20 16.22 15.13
C LEU A 19 18.79 16.80 15.16
N ILE A 20 17.89 16.14 15.89
CA ILE A 20 16.50 16.60 16.08
C ILE A 20 16.39 17.27 17.43
N THR A 21 16.21 18.58 17.44
CA THR A 21 15.93 19.35 18.65
C THR A 21 14.43 19.62 18.72
N THR A 22 13.80 19.08 19.75
CA THR A 22 12.36 19.29 19.97
C THR A 22 12.09 20.65 20.60
N LYS A 23 10.91 21.22 20.31
CA LYS A 23 10.45 22.44 20.96
C LYS A 23 10.37 22.24 22.47
N ARG A 24 10.76 23.24 23.24
CA ARG A 24 10.64 23.30 24.70
C ARG A 24 9.81 24.49 25.09
N GLY A 25 9.30 24.50 26.33
CA GLY A 25 8.67 25.64 26.92
C GLY A 25 9.62 26.84 26.98
N LYS A 26 9.07 28.04 26.88
CA LYS A 26 9.80 29.30 26.99
C LYS A 26 9.19 30.15 28.08
N GLU A 27 10.01 30.98 28.73
CA GLU A 27 9.52 32.02 29.63
C GLU A 27 8.50 32.91 28.91
N GLY A 28 7.40 33.21 29.59
CA GLY A 28 6.33 34.04 29.09
C GLY A 28 4.94 33.51 29.46
N ARG A 29 3.93 34.19 28.95
CA ARG A 29 2.53 33.77 29.15
C ARG A 29 2.26 32.39 28.53
N THR A 30 1.33 31.68 29.12
CA THR A 30 0.85 30.41 28.57
C THR A 30 0.18 30.64 27.22
N VAL A 31 0.63 29.88 26.23
CA VAL A 31 0.08 29.90 24.87
C VAL A 31 -0.43 28.50 24.54
N VAL A 32 -1.67 28.45 24.06
CA VAL A 32 -2.29 27.25 23.53
C VAL A 32 -2.26 27.36 22.00
N SER A 33 -1.79 26.30 21.34
CA SER A 33 -1.75 26.24 19.88
C SER A 33 -2.43 24.97 19.40
N TYR A 34 -3.21 25.11 18.34
CA TYR A 34 -3.79 23.98 17.60
C TYR A 34 -3.35 24.04 16.14
N SER A 35 -3.01 22.89 15.59
CA SER A 35 -2.81 22.70 14.16
C SER A 35 -3.51 21.42 13.71
N GLY A 36 -4.22 21.50 12.59
CA GLY A 36 -4.91 20.38 12.00
C GLY A 36 -4.72 20.36 10.49
N SER A 37 -4.68 19.16 9.94
CA SER A 37 -4.68 18.95 8.48
C SER A 37 -5.56 17.74 8.14
N TYR A 38 -6.20 17.81 6.99
CA TYR A 38 -6.94 16.73 6.38
C TYR A 38 -6.56 16.66 4.91
N SER A 39 -6.24 15.46 4.44
CA SER A 39 -5.86 15.19 3.05
C SER A 39 -6.63 13.99 2.54
N ILE A 40 -7.07 14.05 1.30
CA ILE A 40 -7.68 12.93 0.59
C ILE A 40 -6.59 12.32 -0.29
N GLN A 41 -6.46 11.01 -0.24
CA GLN A 41 -5.61 10.22 -1.11
C GLN A 41 -6.50 9.54 -2.14
N GLN A 42 -6.21 9.78 -3.41
CA GLN A 42 -6.91 9.10 -4.50
C GLN A 42 -5.98 8.04 -5.07
N TYR A 43 -6.53 6.87 -5.31
CA TYR A 43 -5.87 5.87 -6.12
C TYR A 43 -5.93 6.35 -7.58
N THR A 44 -4.78 6.42 -8.22
CA THR A 44 -4.72 6.63 -9.67
C THR A 44 -4.45 5.28 -10.29
N ASP A 45 -5.37 4.83 -11.10
CA ASP A 45 -5.24 3.56 -11.81
C ASP A 45 -4.12 3.70 -12.86
N ASN A 46 -2.99 3.04 -12.58
CA ASN A 46 -1.84 2.98 -13.47
C ASN A 46 -1.68 1.58 -14.09
N TYR A 47 -2.55 0.64 -13.74
CA TYR A 47 -2.55 -0.71 -14.25
C TYR A 47 -3.79 -0.91 -15.12
N ASP A 48 -3.59 -0.96 -16.41
CA ASP A 48 -4.63 -1.33 -17.37
C ASP A 48 -4.77 -2.85 -17.35
N VAL A 49 -5.74 -3.35 -16.61
CA VAL A 49 -6.06 -4.78 -16.53
C VAL A 49 -7.15 -5.11 -17.53
N TYR A 50 -7.10 -6.30 -18.10
CA TYR A 50 -8.11 -6.74 -19.06
C TYR A 50 -9.51 -6.78 -18.42
N ASN A 51 -10.49 -6.16 -19.09
CA ASN A 51 -11.89 -6.45 -18.83
C ASN A 51 -12.24 -7.87 -19.34
N LEU A 52 -13.46 -8.33 -19.06
CA LEU A 52 -13.86 -9.70 -19.41
C LEU A 52 -13.73 -10.00 -20.91
N LYS A 53 -14.13 -9.07 -21.78
CA LYS A 53 -14.06 -9.27 -23.24
C LYS A 53 -12.63 -9.34 -23.73
N GLU A 54 -11.78 -8.44 -23.25
CA GLU A 54 -10.36 -8.43 -23.57
C GLU A 54 -9.66 -9.69 -23.08
N TRP A 55 -9.98 -10.12 -21.85
CA TRP A 55 -9.47 -11.37 -21.30
C TRP A 55 -9.89 -12.59 -22.13
N MET A 56 -11.15 -12.68 -22.53
CA MET A 56 -11.64 -13.79 -23.39
C MET A 56 -10.91 -13.83 -24.74
N ASN A 57 -10.66 -12.67 -25.35
CA ASN A 57 -9.88 -12.57 -26.59
C ASN A 57 -8.41 -12.96 -26.37
N ALA A 58 -7.80 -12.50 -25.29
CA ALA A 58 -6.44 -12.86 -24.94
C ALA A 58 -6.28 -14.37 -24.69
N MET A 59 -7.27 -14.99 -24.03
CA MET A 59 -7.32 -16.44 -23.83
C MET A 59 -7.44 -17.22 -25.14
N ASN A 60 -8.27 -16.75 -26.06
CA ASN A 60 -8.36 -17.36 -27.40
C ASN A 60 -7.02 -17.28 -28.15
N THR A 61 -6.33 -16.13 -28.07
CA THR A 61 -5.01 -15.95 -28.68
C THR A 61 -3.98 -16.87 -28.03
N ALA A 62 -3.93 -16.90 -26.71
CA ALA A 62 -2.98 -17.74 -25.97
C ALA A 62 -3.17 -19.24 -26.25
N THR A 63 -4.42 -19.70 -26.31
CA THR A 63 -4.73 -21.12 -26.63
C THR A 63 -4.43 -21.45 -28.07
N TRP A 64 -4.61 -20.51 -28.99
CA TRP A 64 -4.20 -20.66 -30.38
C TRP A 64 -2.69 -20.79 -30.51
N ASP A 65 -1.92 -19.89 -29.89
CA ASP A 65 -0.46 -19.90 -29.93
C ASP A 65 0.11 -21.18 -29.31
N LEU A 66 -0.47 -21.62 -28.17
CA LEU A 66 -0.10 -22.87 -27.54
C LEU A 66 -0.34 -24.07 -28.46
N TRP A 67 -1.53 -24.14 -29.11
CA TRP A 67 -1.85 -25.21 -30.05
C TRP A 67 -0.88 -25.20 -31.25
N MET A 68 -0.56 -24.02 -31.79
CA MET A 68 0.44 -23.91 -32.88
C MET A 68 1.83 -24.39 -32.45
N TYR A 69 2.25 -24.03 -31.23
CA TYR A 69 3.50 -24.50 -30.66
C TYR A 69 3.55 -26.01 -30.48
N GLU A 70 2.54 -26.63 -29.91
CA GLU A 70 2.43 -28.06 -29.69
C GLU A 70 2.41 -28.83 -31.02
N ASN A 71 1.84 -28.24 -32.06
CA ASN A 71 1.77 -28.85 -33.41
C ASN A 71 2.94 -28.48 -34.32
N ASN A 72 3.98 -27.79 -33.82
CA ASN A 72 5.16 -27.34 -34.55
C ASN A 72 4.82 -26.50 -35.81
N VAL A 73 3.80 -25.65 -35.71
CA VAL A 73 3.41 -24.75 -36.81
C VAL A 73 4.32 -23.52 -36.80
N TYR A 74 4.65 -23.01 -38.01
CA TYR A 74 5.40 -21.75 -38.12
C TYR A 74 4.68 -20.60 -37.37
N PRO A 75 5.35 -19.76 -36.54
CA PRO A 75 6.81 -19.64 -36.36
C PRO A 75 7.44 -20.61 -35.35
N TYR A 76 6.68 -21.43 -34.66
CA TYR A 76 7.15 -22.32 -33.60
C TYR A 76 7.79 -23.63 -34.10
N GLY A 77 7.67 -23.93 -35.41
CA GLY A 77 8.23 -25.11 -36.01
C GLY A 77 8.19 -25.05 -37.54
N ASN A 78 8.29 -26.20 -38.21
CA ASN A 78 8.46 -26.31 -39.65
C ASN A 78 7.18 -26.74 -40.41
N ARG A 79 6.10 -27.01 -39.67
CA ARG A 79 4.84 -27.42 -40.29
C ARG A 79 4.04 -26.22 -40.76
N THR A 80 3.31 -26.38 -41.82
CA THR A 80 2.28 -25.45 -42.25
C THR A 80 1.05 -25.56 -41.34
N LEU A 81 0.25 -24.51 -41.27
CA LEU A 81 -1.01 -24.52 -40.52
C LEU A 81 -1.96 -25.62 -41.09
N GLN A 82 -2.03 -25.78 -42.41
CA GLN A 82 -2.89 -26.77 -43.04
C GLN A 82 -2.52 -28.21 -42.64
N GLU A 83 -1.23 -28.54 -42.66
CA GLU A 83 -0.74 -29.86 -42.19
C GLU A 83 -1.10 -30.14 -40.72
N ALA A 84 -1.08 -29.11 -39.88
CA ALA A 84 -1.45 -29.25 -38.49
C ALA A 84 -2.96 -29.43 -38.29
N ILE A 85 -3.79 -28.75 -39.09
CA ILE A 85 -5.24 -28.91 -39.09
C ILE A 85 -5.64 -30.31 -39.58
N ASP A 86 -5.05 -30.75 -40.65
CA ASP A 86 -5.38 -32.07 -41.27
C ASP A 86 -4.91 -33.25 -40.41
N SER A 87 -3.79 -33.08 -39.74
CA SER A 87 -3.19 -34.11 -38.87
C SER A 87 -2.52 -33.47 -37.64
N PRO A 88 -3.29 -33.14 -36.59
CA PRO A 88 -2.73 -32.61 -35.34
C PRO A 88 -1.73 -33.59 -34.73
N LYS A 89 -0.56 -33.08 -34.31
CA LYS A 89 0.54 -33.90 -33.80
C LYS A 89 0.16 -34.67 -32.52
N ASN A 90 -0.69 -34.08 -31.69
CA ASN A 90 -1.24 -34.69 -30.49
C ASN A 90 -2.65 -35.31 -30.68
N GLY A 91 -3.14 -35.36 -31.95
CA GLY A 91 -4.48 -35.86 -32.26
C GLY A 91 -5.63 -34.94 -31.83
N VAL A 92 -5.33 -33.75 -31.32
CA VAL A 92 -6.32 -32.79 -30.77
C VAL A 92 -6.46 -31.62 -31.73
N ALA A 93 -7.66 -31.50 -32.35
CA ALA A 93 -7.97 -30.34 -33.18
C ALA A 93 -8.08 -29.06 -32.33
N TYR A 94 -7.70 -27.93 -32.93
CA TYR A 94 -7.89 -26.63 -32.27
C TYR A 94 -9.37 -26.35 -31.99
N LYS A 95 -9.65 -25.87 -30.80
CA LYS A 95 -10.98 -25.40 -30.38
C LYS A 95 -10.86 -24.05 -29.70
N LEU A 96 -11.67 -23.10 -30.15
CA LEU A 96 -11.81 -21.80 -29.46
C LEU A 96 -12.25 -22.00 -28.01
N SER A 97 -11.61 -21.31 -27.10
CA SER A 97 -12.01 -21.26 -25.71
C SER A 97 -13.35 -20.52 -25.56
N PHE A 98 -13.50 -19.42 -26.31
CA PHE A 98 -14.70 -18.59 -26.31
C PHE A 98 -15.10 -18.24 -27.74
N THR A 99 -16.37 -18.41 -28.05
CA THR A 99 -16.94 -18.02 -29.35
C THR A 99 -17.22 -16.52 -29.42
N ASP A 100 -17.26 -15.95 -30.61
CA ASP A 100 -17.60 -14.53 -30.81
C ASP A 100 -18.95 -14.15 -30.17
N LYS A 101 -19.92 -15.09 -30.21
CA LYS A 101 -21.23 -14.89 -29.57
C LYS A 101 -21.12 -14.77 -28.04
N GLN A 102 -20.27 -15.59 -27.42
CA GLN A 102 -20.02 -15.52 -25.96
C GLN A 102 -19.30 -14.22 -25.62
N ILE A 103 -18.29 -13.82 -26.40
CA ILE A 103 -17.55 -12.56 -26.19
C ILE A 103 -18.49 -11.36 -26.36
N ALA A 104 -19.34 -11.36 -27.39
CA ALA A 104 -20.31 -10.27 -27.61
C ALA A 104 -21.34 -10.17 -26.47
N ALA A 105 -21.76 -11.29 -25.91
CA ALA A 105 -22.72 -11.36 -24.81
C ALA A 105 -22.08 -11.08 -23.43
N ALA A 106 -20.75 -11.10 -23.32
CA ALA A 106 -20.04 -10.85 -22.06
C ALA A 106 -20.23 -9.40 -21.61
N GLY A 107 -20.39 -9.21 -20.29
CA GLY A 107 -20.35 -7.90 -19.65
C GLY A 107 -18.92 -7.39 -19.46
N GLU A 108 -18.76 -6.41 -18.57
CA GLU A 108 -17.43 -5.87 -18.20
C GLU A 108 -16.61 -6.85 -17.37
N GLY A 109 -17.27 -7.76 -16.64
CA GLY A 109 -16.63 -8.65 -15.69
C GLY A 109 -16.39 -8.00 -14.32
N THR A 110 -15.58 -8.65 -13.51
CA THR A 110 -15.21 -8.15 -12.17
C THR A 110 -13.88 -7.40 -12.24
N ASP A 111 -13.91 -6.13 -11.89
CA ASP A 111 -12.69 -5.35 -11.64
C ASP A 111 -12.20 -5.61 -10.22
N TRP A 112 -11.24 -6.52 -10.11
CA TRP A 112 -10.67 -6.92 -8.83
C TRP A 112 -9.82 -5.84 -8.18
N LEU A 113 -9.22 -4.92 -8.98
CA LEU A 113 -8.45 -3.80 -8.44
C LEU A 113 -9.37 -2.75 -7.81
N ASP A 114 -10.49 -2.45 -8.45
CA ASP A 114 -11.48 -1.52 -7.90
C ASP A 114 -12.07 -2.04 -6.58
N LEU A 115 -12.31 -3.36 -6.49
CA LEU A 115 -12.84 -3.98 -5.27
C LEU A 115 -11.91 -3.87 -4.06
N ILE A 116 -10.59 -3.82 -4.25
CA ILE A 116 -9.62 -3.73 -3.15
C ILE A 116 -9.12 -2.31 -2.91
N THR A 117 -9.48 -1.35 -3.75
CA THR A 117 -9.04 0.03 -3.66
C THR A 117 -10.16 0.96 -3.21
N ARG A 118 -9.77 2.07 -2.61
CA ARG A 118 -10.68 3.12 -2.20
C ARG A 118 -9.99 4.46 -2.14
N ASN A 119 -10.75 5.53 -2.02
CA ASN A 119 -10.20 6.81 -1.62
C ASN A 119 -9.75 6.74 -0.15
N GLY A 120 -8.48 6.98 0.07
CA GLY A 120 -7.89 7.07 1.39
C GLY A 120 -8.01 8.48 1.97
N SER A 121 -7.68 8.62 3.24
CA SER A 121 -7.61 9.92 3.89
C SER A 121 -6.54 9.94 4.97
N VAL A 122 -5.93 11.10 5.15
CA VAL A 122 -5.02 11.35 6.25
C VAL A 122 -5.50 12.55 7.04
N GLN A 123 -5.69 12.37 8.33
CA GLN A 123 -5.97 13.48 9.24
C GLN A 123 -4.94 13.54 10.34
N GLN A 124 -4.55 14.76 10.69
CA GLN A 124 -3.61 15.00 11.76
C GLN A 124 -4.08 16.20 12.58
N HIS A 125 -4.10 16.04 13.89
CA HIS A 125 -4.45 17.08 14.83
C HIS A 125 -3.37 17.16 15.90
N ASN A 126 -2.91 18.36 16.18
CA ASN A 126 -1.94 18.61 17.22
C ASN A 126 -2.39 19.78 18.09
N VAL A 127 -2.50 19.52 19.38
CA VAL A 127 -2.77 20.53 20.39
C VAL A 127 -1.51 20.65 21.25
N SER A 128 -1.05 21.86 21.47
CA SER A 128 0.08 22.10 22.36
C SER A 128 -0.16 23.30 23.30
N VAL A 129 0.35 23.17 24.49
CA VAL A 129 0.35 24.22 25.52
C VAL A 129 1.78 24.44 25.93
N GLN A 130 2.25 25.67 25.90
CA GLN A 130 3.58 26.04 26.36
C GLN A 130 3.54 27.32 27.16
N GLY A 131 4.44 27.43 28.11
CA GLY A 131 4.57 28.61 28.91
C GLY A 131 5.72 28.49 29.90
N GLY A 132 5.88 29.51 30.74
CA GLY A 132 6.90 29.43 31.75
C GLY A 132 7.10 30.73 32.49
N SER A 133 7.88 30.65 33.56
CA SER A 133 8.41 31.73 34.37
C SER A 133 9.94 31.70 34.33
N LYS A 134 10.58 32.60 35.06
CA LYS A 134 12.05 32.61 35.23
C LYS A 134 12.61 31.25 35.68
N ASN A 135 11.83 30.51 36.46
CA ASN A 135 12.30 29.29 37.10
C ASN A 135 11.69 28.02 36.54
N THR A 136 10.56 28.12 35.83
CA THR A 136 9.84 26.94 35.34
C THR A 136 9.40 27.16 33.92
N ASN A 137 9.77 26.25 33.02
CA ASN A 137 9.27 26.22 31.64
C ASN A 137 8.60 24.90 31.39
N PHE A 138 7.47 24.91 30.71
CA PHE A 138 6.75 23.70 30.38
C PHE A 138 6.25 23.73 28.94
N MET A 139 6.16 22.54 28.35
CA MET A 139 5.50 22.31 27.10
C MET A 139 4.79 20.94 27.16
N MET A 140 3.52 20.94 26.81
CA MET A 140 2.72 19.73 26.67
C MET A 140 2.15 19.70 25.25
N SER A 141 2.10 18.53 24.65
CA SER A 141 1.45 18.35 23.33
C SER A 141 0.75 17.02 23.24
N LEU A 142 -0.40 17.03 22.56
CA LEU A 142 -1.15 15.85 22.16
C LEU A 142 -1.23 15.84 20.65
N ASN A 143 -0.90 14.71 20.05
CA ASN A 143 -1.01 14.51 18.61
C ASN A 143 -1.90 13.30 18.33
N TYR A 144 -2.86 13.48 17.44
CA TYR A 144 -3.66 12.45 16.82
C TYR A 144 -3.33 12.41 15.35
N TYR A 145 -3.06 11.21 14.85
CA TYR A 145 -2.82 10.91 13.43
C TYR A 145 -3.65 9.71 13.04
N ASP A 146 -4.41 9.83 11.96
CA ASP A 146 -5.22 8.76 11.39
C ASP A 146 -4.99 8.74 9.88
N ASN A 147 -4.47 7.63 9.40
CA ASN A 147 -4.26 7.36 7.99
C ASN A 147 -5.14 6.18 7.60
N ARG A 148 -6.15 6.44 6.81
CA ARG A 148 -6.95 5.44 6.12
C ARG A 148 -6.34 5.23 4.74
N GLY A 149 -5.70 4.06 4.51
CA GLY A 149 -5.00 3.76 3.26
C GLY A 149 -5.93 3.60 2.06
N ILE A 150 -5.35 3.68 0.88
CA ILE A 150 -6.05 3.49 -0.42
C ILE A 150 -6.39 2.03 -0.71
N ILE A 151 -5.79 1.08 -0.01
CA ILE A 151 -6.16 -0.35 -0.07
C ILE A 151 -7.13 -0.63 1.07
N GLU A 152 -8.18 -1.41 0.80
CA GLU A 152 -9.14 -1.82 1.82
C GLU A 152 -8.44 -2.49 3.02
N ASN A 153 -8.95 -2.25 4.22
CA ASN A 153 -8.39 -2.76 5.48
C ASN A 153 -6.92 -2.38 5.73
N SER A 154 -6.41 -1.32 5.09
CA SER A 154 -5.11 -0.75 5.42
C SER A 154 -5.25 0.58 6.11
N GLY A 155 -4.44 0.81 7.15
CA GLY A 155 -4.48 2.07 7.88
C GLY A 155 -3.61 2.10 9.12
N MET A 156 -3.46 3.29 9.69
CA MET A 156 -2.71 3.48 10.93
C MET A 156 -3.33 4.60 11.75
N LYS A 157 -3.57 4.34 13.02
CA LYS A 157 -3.94 5.36 14.01
C LYS A 157 -2.84 5.51 15.05
N ARG A 158 -2.42 6.75 15.30
CA ARG A 158 -1.40 7.04 16.28
C ARG A 158 -1.87 8.15 17.21
N TYR A 159 -1.79 7.89 18.49
CA TYR A 159 -1.99 8.83 19.57
C TYR A 159 -0.63 9.06 20.22
N SER A 160 -0.22 10.31 20.38
CA SER A 160 1.05 10.63 21.02
C SER A 160 0.86 11.77 22.01
N ALA A 161 1.48 11.65 23.17
CA ALA A 161 1.54 12.68 24.18
C ALA A 161 3.00 12.99 24.52
N LYS A 162 3.32 14.26 24.67
CA LYS A 162 4.64 14.71 25.07
C LYS A 162 4.52 15.78 26.16
N ILE A 163 5.32 15.62 27.19
CA ILE A 163 5.41 16.57 28.33
C ILE A 163 6.89 16.88 28.53
N ASN A 164 7.22 18.15 28.52
CA ASN A 164 8.53 18.66 28.93
C ASN A 164 8.31 19.69 30.04
N VAL A 165 9.02 19.54 31.15
CA VAL A 165 9.07 20.50 32.21
C VAL A 165 10.52 20.70 32.59
N ASP A 166 10.98 21.93 32.55
CA ASP A 166 12.31 22.34 33.03
C ASP A 166 12.13 23.27 34.24
N GLN A 167 12.81 22.95 35.34
CA GLN A 167 12.72 23.67 36.59
C GLN A 167 14.11 24.08 37.09
N VAL A 168 14.31 25.36 37.37
CA VAL A 168 15.46 25.88 38.09
C VAL A 168 15.09 25.96 39.56
N ILE A 169 15.67 25.09 40.37
CA ILE A 169 15.40 25.05 41.84
C ILE A 169 16.17 26.17 42.51
N ASN A 170 17.45 26.33 42.18
CA ASN A 170 18.30 27.41 42.66
C ASN A 170 19.49 27.58 41.68
N LYS A 171 20.46 28.45 42.05
CA LYS A 171 21.63 28.73 41.19
C LYS A 171 22.53 27.52 40.91
N TYR A 172 22.40 26.44 41.68
CA TYR A 172 23.22 25.23 41.56
C TYR A 172 22.44 24.07 40.99
N PHE A 173 21.11 24.04 41.16
CA PHE A 173 20.29 22.88 40.77
C PHE A 173 19.24 23.25 39.73
N LYS A 174 19.29 22.52 38.64
CA LYS A 174 18.27 22.50 37.58
C LYS A 174 17.80 21.06 37.41
N THR A 175 16.52 20.87 37.24
CA THR A 175 15.91 19.57 36.96
C THR A 175 14.98 19.69 35.78
N GLY A 176 14.74 18.56 35.08
CA GLY A 176 13.80 18.54 33.98
C GLY A 176 13.23 17.15 33.80
N VAL A 177 11.99 17.11 33.35
CA VAL A 177 11.27 15.88 33.00
C VAL A 177 10.87 15.94 31.52
N ASN A 178 11.17 14.87 30.79
CA ASN A 178 10.76 14.72 29.41
C ASN A 178 10.09 13.36 29.26
N ILE A 179 8.78 13.35 29.08
CA ILE A 179 7.96 12.17 28.93
C ILE A 179 7.40 12.20 27.52
N THR A 180 7.54 11.06 26.80
CA THR A 180 6.88 10.83 25.52
C THR A 180 6.17 9.49 25.61
N ALA A 181 4.88 9.48 25.31
CA ALA A 181 4.07 8.28 25.21
C ALA A 181 3.41 8.23 23.82
N SER A 182 3.34 7.04 23.25
CA SER A 182 2.71 6.84 21.94
C SER A 182 2.01 5.48 21.91
N ARG A 183 0.81 5.48 21.35
CA ARG A 183 0.07 4.26 21.01
C ARG A 183 -0.19 4.27 19.50
N ILE A 184 0.19 3.18 18.84
CA ILE A 184 -0.03 2.98 17.41
C ILE A 184 -0.92 1.75 17.25
N ALA A 185 -1.96 1.88 16.44
CA ALA A 185 -2.78 0.79 15.97
C ALA A 185 -2.65 0.75 14.44
N ASN A 186 -2.20 -0.37 13.91
CA ASN A 186 -2.07 -0.59 12.46
C ASN A 186 -3.10 -1.63 12.03
N ASP A 187 -3.83 -1.31 10.97
CA ASP A 187 -4.59 -2.27 10.19
C ASP A 187 -3.70 -2.64 8.99
N ASN A 188 -3.04 -3.79 9.08
CA ASN A 188 -2.08 -4.23 8.07
C ASN A 188 -2.75 -5.22 7.13
N THR A 189 -3.06 -4.75 5.94
CA THR A 189 -3.34 -5.64 4.82
C THR A 189 -2.04 -6.19 4.26
N GLN A 190 -2.01 -7.47 3.98
CA GLN A 190 -0.86 -8.13 3.37
C GLN A 190 -0.73 -7.68 1.92
N LEU A 191 0.11 -6.68 1.66
CA LEU A 191 0.30 -6.11 0.32
C LEU A 191 1.20 -6.98 -0.57
N GLY A 192 1.90 -7.95 0.03
CA GLY A 192 2.79 -8.88 -0.65
C GLY A 192 4.01 -8.18 -1.23
N ALA A 193 5.07 -8.08 -0.47
CA ALA A 193 6.32 -7.48 -0.93
C ALA A 193 7.46 -8.51 -1.05
N GLU A 194 7.25 -9.76 -0.64
CA GLU A 194 8.32 -10.74 -0.63
C GLU A 194 8.18 -11.76 -1.76
N GLU A 195 9.30 -12.05 -2.40
CA GLU A 195 9.44 -12.90 -3.58
C GLU A 195 8.91 -14.33 -3.39
N TYR A 196 8.71 -14.74 -2.14
CA TYR A 196 8.23 -16.07 -1.74
C TYR A 196 6.77 -16.09 -1.28
N GLU A 197 6.15 -14.93 -1.00
CA GLU A 197 4.74 -14.87 -0.61
C GLU A 197 3.85 -14.63 -1.82
N LYS A 198 3.23 -15.70 -2.32
CA LYS A 198 2.22 -15.65 -3.40
C LYS A 198 0.91 -14.93 -3.02
N SER A 199 0.85 -14.31 -1.85
CA SER A 199 -0.39 -13.89 -1.17
C SER A 199 -0.61 -12.37 -1.06
N GLY A 200 0.08 -11.55 -1.86
CA GLY A 200 -0.19 -10.11 -1.84
C GLY A 200 -1.54 -9.76 -2.45
N MET A 201 -2.35 -8.96 -1.75
CA MET A 201 -3.69 -8.56 -2.19
C MET A 201 -3.69 -7.92 -3.58
N ILE A 202 -2.76 -7.01 -3.86
CA ILE A 202 -2.63 -6.35 -5.18
C ILE A 202 -2.32 -7.38 -6.26
N ARG A 203 -1.36 -8.28 -5.98
CA ARG A 203 -1.00 -9.32 -6.94
C ARG A 203 -2.16 -10.28 -7.20
N ALA A 204 -2.86 -10.68 -6.13
CA ALA A 204 -4.03 -11.53 -6.26
C ALA A 204 -5.10 -10.87 -7.13
N ALA A 205 -5.39 -9.59 -6.91
CA ALA A 205 -6.36 -8.84 -7.69
C ALA A 205 -5.99 -8.76 -9.19
N VAL A 206 -4.71 -8.48 -9.50
CA VAL A 206 -4.24 -8.43 -10.91
C VAL A 206 -4.25 -9.81 -11.59
N GLN A 207 -4.10 -10.90 -10.83
CA GLN A 207 -4.06 -12.26 -11.36
C GLN A 207 -5.44 -12.95 -11.39
N MET A 208 -6.44 -12.38 -10.72
CA MET A 208 -7.79 -12.96 -10.71
C MET A 208 -8.47 -12.82 -12.07
N ASN A 209 -9.19 -13.88 -12.45
CA ASN A 209 -9.95 -13.88 -13.69
C ASN A 209 -11.17 -12.96 -13.59
N PRO A 210 -11.37 -12.05 -14.55
CA PRO A 210 -12.51 -11.13 -14.54
C PRO A 210 -13.87 -11.83 -14.78
N ASN A 211 -13.88 -13.12 -15.19
CA ASN A 211 -15.09 -13.91 -15.34
C ASN A 211 -15.62 -14.49 -14.03
N ILE A 212 -14.85 -14.38 -12.95
CA ILE A 212 -15.28 -14.83 -11.63
C ILE A 212 -16.03 -13.67 -10.97
N PRO A 213 -17.29 -13.88 -10.52
CA PRO A 213 -18.02 -12.83 -9.82
C PRO A 213 -17.40 -12.58 -8.44
N ALA A 214 -17.50 -11.35 -7.94
CA ALA A 214 -16.99 -10.99 -6.62
C ALA A 214 -17.62 -11.79 -5.48
N GLN A 215 -18.88 -12.17 -5.66
CA GLN A 215 -19.64 -13.06 -4.77
C GLN A 215 -20.52 -13.97 -5.61
N ASP A 216 -20.77 -15.19 -5.12
CA ASP A 216 -21.74 -16.10 -5.69
C ASP A 216 -23.20 -15.67 -5.35
N GLU A 217 -24.20 -16.42 -5.84
CA GLU A 217 -25.61 -16.15 -5.60
C GLU A 217 -26.00 -16.21 -4.10
N ASP A 218 -25.22 -16.93 -3.30
CA ASP A 218 -25.41 -17.06 -1.86
C ASP A 218 -24.61 -16.00 -1.06
N GLY A 219 -23.86 -15.11 -1.74
CA GLY A 219 -23.06 -14.06 -1.14
C GLY A 219 -21.69 -14.52 -0.60
N ASN A 220 -21.25 -15.73 -0.94
CA ASN A 220 -19.93 -16.21 -0.57
C ASN A 220 -18.87 -15.70 -1.55
N TYR A 221 -17.68 -15.47 -1.03
CA TYR A 221 -16.54 -15.09 -1.88
C TYR A 221 -15.98 -16.33 -2.59
N PRO A 222 -15.69 -16.23 -3.90
CA PRO A 222 -15.12 -17.35 -4.64
C PRO A 222 -13.74 -17.70 -4.09
N VAL A 223 -13.48 -19.00 -3.95
CA VAL A 223 -12.13 -19.50 -3.70
C VAL A 223 -11.49 -19.72 -5.05
N ASN A 224 -10.33 -19.08 -5.30
CA ASN A 224 -9.59 -19.30 -6.55
C ASN A 224 -9.21 -20.79 -6.61
N PRO A 225 -9.72 -21.56 -7.57
CA PRO A 225 -9.24 -22.93 -7.78
C PRO A 225 -7.80 -22.83 -8.27
N GLN A 226 -6.86 -23.31 -7.46
CA GLN A 226 -5.45 -23.43 -7.82
C GLN A 226 -5.24 -24.47 -8.90
#